data_59210049aa76c006469d2a9894fa114e
#
_entry.id   59210049aa76c006469d2a9894fa114e
#
_cell.length_a   1.000
_cell.length_b   1.000
_cell.length_c   1.000
_cell.angle_alpha   90.00
_cell.angle_beta   90.00
_cell.angle_gamma   90.00
#
_symmetry.space_group_name_H-M   'P 1'
#
loop_
_entity.id
_entity.type
_entity.pdbx_description
1 polymer ?
#
loop_
_entity_poly.entity_id
_entity_poly.type
_entity_poly.pdbx_seq_one_letter_code
_entity_poly.pdbx_strand_id
1 'polypeptide(L)'
;MSNDVRMVFLGTGGGMPSPSRGVSATALQVGGDVLLFDCGEGTQRQFMRSSVSFMKITAVFISHFHGDHFLGLPGLVQSMNFSGRSAPLEIYGPRGAIDLVKAMLSLGHFSLAFPVTVGEMDDEDVVDLGQVTVTAVAGEHSVPSLSFVIEEKARRGRFHPERARELGVPPGPMF
;
A
#
# COMPACT_ATOMS: atom_id res chain seq x y z
N MET A 1 -15.49 -0.84 14.80
CA MET A 1 -14.16 -0.25 14.58
C MET A 1 -14.35 0.84 13.55
N SER A 2 -13.80 2.04 13.78
CA SER A 2 -13.83 3.13 12.80
C SER A 2 -13.02 2.68 11.58
N ASN A 3 -13.61 2.77 10.42
CA ASN A 3 -12.94 2.45 9.16
C ASN A 3 -12.45 3.75 8.51
N ASP A 4 -11.70 4.53 9.28
CA ASP A 4 -11.13 5.76 8.76
C ASP A 4 -10.07 5.43 7.71
N VAL A 5 -10.24 6.00 6.54
CA VAL A 5 -9.19 6.01 5.52
C VAL A 5 -8.25 7.17 5.85
N ARG A 6 -6.97 6.84 6.02
CA ARG A 6 -5.96 7.84 6.39
C ARG A 6 -4.75 7.73 5.47
N MET A 7 -4.40 8.83 4.84
CA MET A 7 -3.20 8.94 4.02
C MET A 7 -2.05 9.55 4.84
N VAL A 8 -0.86 8.96 4.72
CA VAL A 8 0.36 9.41 5.38
C VAL A 8 1.47 9.51 4.36
N PHE A 9 1.95 10.71 4.11
CA PHE A 9 3.10 10.94 3.23
C PHE A 9 4.38 10.64 4.00
N LEU A 10 5.08 9.58 3.62
CA LEU A 10 6.35 9.16 4.21
C LEU A 10 7.54 9.81 3.53
N GLY A 11 7.39 10.13 2.24
CA GLY A 11 8.40 10.83 1.45
C GLY A 11 7.76 11.52 0.24
N THR A 12 8.23 12.72 -0.05
CA THR A 12 7.71 13.59 -1.12
C THR A 12 8.82 14.27 -1.93
N GLY A 13 10.06 13.81 -1.78
CA GLY A 13 11.19 14.23 -2.61
C GLY A 13 11.19 13.46 -3.93
N GLY A 14 11.74 14.05 -4.97
CA GLY A 14 11.97 13.41 -6.27
C GLY A 14 13.47 13.26 -6.55
N GLY A 15 13.85 12.18 -7.24
CA GLY A 15 15.19 11.89 -7.69
C GLY A 15 16.15 11.42 -6.58
N MET A 16 16.32 12.20 -5.52
CA MET A 16 17.22 11.89 -4.41
C MET A 16 16.65 12.39 -3.07
N PRO A 17 16.94 11.69 -1.95
CA PRO A 17 16.52 12.16 -0.64
C PRO A 17 17.31 13.40 -0.20
N SER A 18 16.73 14.16 0.71
CA SER A 18 17.41 15.24 1.42
C SER A 18 17.44 14.96 2.94
N PRO A 19 18.21 15.72 3.73
CA PRO A 19 18.23 15.53 5.18
C PRO A 19 16.85 15.61 5.87
N SER A 20 15.92 16.38 5.29
CA SER A 20 14.59 16.62 5.85
C SER A 20 13.45 15.94 5.09
N ARG A 21 13.71 15.38 3.89
CA ARG A 21 12.66 14.83 3.02
C ARG A 21 13.12 13.55 2.35
N GLY A 22 12.39 12.46 2.61
CA GLY A 22 12.54 11.19 1.88
C GLY A 22 11.96 11.27 0.47
N VAL A 23 12.38 10.36 -0.38
CA VAL A 23 11.87 10.17 -1.74
C VAL A 23 10.50 9.47 -1.71
N SER A 24 9.89 9.25 -2.88
CA SER A 24 8.48 8.85 -3.01
C SER A 24 8.08 7.67 -2.14
N ALA A 25 7.15 7.89 -1.22
CA ALA A 25 6.47 6.85 -0.46
C ALA A 25 5.20 7.42 0.19
N THR A 26 4.06 6.80 -0.04
CA THR A 26 2.78 7.19 0.55
C THR A 26 2.09 5.96 1.13
N ALA A 27 1.74 6.01 2.41
CA ALA A 27 0.97 4.95 3.06
C ALA A 27 -0.51 5.35 3.15
N LEU A 28 -1.39 4.45 2.72
CA LEU A 28 -2.83 4.56 2.89
C LEU A 28 -3.28 3.51 3.91
N GLN A 29 -3.71 3.96 5.07
CA GLN A 29 -4.30 3.09 6.07
C GLN A 29 -5.80 2.98 5.82
N VAL A 30 -6.29 1.74 5.71
CA VAL A 30 -7.71 1.42 5.53
C VAL A 30 -8.10 0.42 6.62
N GLY A 31 -8.78 0.91 7.64
CA GLY A 31 -9.07 0.08 8.82
C GLY A 31 -7.80 -0.41 9.52
N GLY A 32 -7.58 -1.73 9.50
CA GLY A 32 -6.41 -2.39 10.10
C GLY A 32 -5.22 -2.53 9.16
N ASP A 33 -5.42 -2.38 7.86
CA ASP A 33 -4.46 -2.64 6.81
C ASP A 33 -3.78 -1.37 6.31
N VAL A 34 -2.62 -1.53 5.70
CA VAL A 34 -1.86 -0.45 5.09
C VAL A 34 -1.52 -0.84 3.66
N LEU A 35 -1.82 0.05 2.73
CA LEU A 35 -1.34 -0.01 1.35
C LEU A 35 -0.20 0.99 1.20
N LEU A 36 0.89 0.57 0.60
CA LEU A 36 2.04 1.42 0.34
C LEU A 36 2.14 1.72 -1.15
N PHE A 37 2.15 2.98 -1.51
CA PHE A 37 2.35 3.47 -2.86
C PHE A 37 3.74 4.07 -2.96
N ASP A 38 4.58 3.48 -3.80
CA ASP A 38 6.01 3.63 -3.88
C ASP A 38 6.75 3.29 -2.57
N CYS A 39 8.00 2.93 -2.72
CA CYS A 39 8.89 2.57 -1.63
C CYS A 39 10.31 3.03 -1.96
N GLY A 40 10.52 4.33 -2.01
CA GLY A 40 11.83 4.91 -2.26
C GLY A 40 12.80 4.70 -1.11
N GLU A 41 14.06 5.02 -1.33
CA GLU A 41 15.12 4.86 -0.32
C GLU A 41 14.75 5.54 1.01
N GLY A 42 14.96 4.84 2.12
CA GLY A 42 14.69 5.35 3.46
C GLY A 42 13.24 5.27 3.92
N THR A 43 12.31 4.74 3.12
CA THR A 43 10.89 4.54 3.49
C THR A 43 10.74 3.76 4.80
N GLN A 44 11.54 2.73 5.02
CA GLN A 44 11.60 1.99 6.28
C GLN A 44 11.81 2.91 7.49
N ARG A 45 12.76 3.83 7.41
CA ARG A 45 13.05 4.80 8.49
C ARG A 45 11.90 5.78 8.69
N GLN A 46 11.20 6.15 7.63
CA GLN A 46 10.06 7.05 7.73
C GLN A 46 8.87 6.36 8.42
N PHE A 47 8.65 5.07 8.18
CA PHE A 47 7.67 4.31 8.96
C PHE A 47 7.97 4.35 10.47
N MET A 48 9.23 4.19 10.88
CA MET A 48 9.62 4.25 12.29
C MET A 48 9.36 5.62 12.94
N ARG A 49 9.23 6.69 12.15
CA ARG A 49 8.92 8.06 12.60
C ARG A 49 7.45 8.41 12.46
N SER A 50 6.68 7.55 11.81
CA SER A 50 5.25 7.75 11.57
C SER A 50 4.41 7.04 12.65
N SER A 51 3.11 7.31 12.64
CA SER A 51 2.14 6.60 13.48
C SER A 51 1.59 5.34 12.83
N VAL A 52 2.11 4.96 11.64
CA VAL A 52 1.67 3.79 10.87
C VAL A 52 2.75 2.71 10.94
N SER A 53 2.35 1.50 11.24
CA SER A 53 3.28 0.36 11.31
C SER A 53 3.49 -0.28 9.95
N PHE A 54 4.75 -0.45 9.53
CA PHE A 54 5.09 -1.19 8.32
C PHE A 54 4.72 -2.68 8.41
N MET A 55 4.54 -3.23 9.61
CA MET A 55 4.08 -4.61 9.79
C MET A 55 2.62 -4.83 9.37
N LYS A 56 1.85 -3.74 9.20
CA LYS A 56 0.47 -3.77 8.73
C LYS A 56 0.32 -3.61 7.21
N ILE A 57 1.43 -3.45 6.48
CA ILE A 57 1.38 -3.37 5.02
C ILE A 57 0.92 -4.71 4.47
N THR A 58 -0.18 -4.70 3.72
CA THR A 58 -0.72 -5.87 3.02
C THR A 58 -0.35 -5.88 1.55
N ALA A 59 -0.28 -4.70 0.94
CA ALA A 59 0.13 -4.57 -0.46
C ALA A 59 1.02 -3.34 -0.68
N VAL A 60 1.95 -3.47 -1.63
CA VAL A 60 2.82 -2.41 -2.14
C VAL A 60 2.56 -2.22 -3.62
N PHE A 61 2.34 -0.98 -4.04
CA PHE A 61 2.13 -0.60 -5.42
C PHE A 61 3.27 0.32 -5.87
N ILE A 62 4.06 -0.12 -6.83
CA ILE A 62 5.17 0.64 -7.40
C ILE A 62 4.70 1.31 -8.69
N SER A 63 4.77 2.63 -8.73
CA SER A 63 4.35 3.40 -9.90
C SER A 63 5.25 3.15 -11.10
N HIS A 64 6.55 3.16 -10.90
CA HIS A 64 7.56 2.90 -11.92
C HIS A 64 8.92 2.59 -11.28
N PHE A 65 9.87 2.10 -12.07
CA PHE A 65 11.17 1.64 -11.56
C PHE A 65 12.31 2.66 -11.71
N HIS A 66 12.06 3.95 -11.43
CA HIS A 66 13.14 4.87 -11.06
C HIS A 66 13.51 4.71 -9.59
N GLY A 67 14.80 4.78 -9.27
CA GLY A 67 15.34 4.40 -7.95
C GLY A 67 14.67 5.05 -6.76
N ASP A 68 14.24 6.30 -6.91
CA ASP A 68 13.54 7.07 -5.87
C ASP A 68 12.11 6.57 -5.58
N HIS A 69 11.60 5.59 -6.34
CA HIS A 69 10.27 5.00 -6.14
C HIS A 69 10.30 3.58 -5.58
N PHE A 70 11.43 2.85 -5.64
CA PHE A 70 11.41 1.43 -5.25
C PHE A 70 12.65 0.93 -4.48
N LEU A 71 13.78 1.65 -4.46
CA LEU A 71 15.02 1.15 -3.85
C LEU A 71 14.93 0.94 -2.32
N GLY A 72 13.92 1.43 -1.65
CA GLY A 72 13.64 1.15 -0.24
C GLY A 72 13.01 -0.23 0.01
N LEU A 73 12.46 -0.86 -1.04
CA LEU A 73 11.70 -2.11 -0.91
C LEU A 73 12.51 -3.27 -0.32
N PRO A 74 13.75 -3.57 -0.75
CA PRO A 74 14.53 -4.66 -0.17
C PRO A 74 14.76 -4.48 1.33
N GLY A 75 15.13 -3.28 1.76
CA GLY A 75 15.36 -2.98 3.17
C GLY A 75 14.09 -3.07 4.01
N LEU A 76 12.95 -2.63 3.47
CA LEU A 76 11.66 -2.75 4.13
C LEU A 76 11.25 -4.21 4.33
N VAL A 77 11.34 -5.03 3.28
CA VAL A 77 10.99 -6.46 3.32
C VAL A 77 11.90 -7.22 4.29
N GLN A 78 13.21 -6.95 4.30
CA GLN A 78 14.12 -7.54 5.27
C GLN A 78 13.77 -7.15 6.71
N SER A 79 13.34 -5.91 6.93
CA SER A 79 12.91 -5.45 8.26
C SER A 79 11.63 -6.11 8.72
N MET A 80 10.68 -6.34 7.81
CA MET A 80 9.48 -7.14 8.09
C MET A 80 9.86 -8.56 8.51
N ASN A 81 10.78 -9.17 7.77
CA ASN A 81 11.29 -10.51 8.05
C ASN A 81 11.97 -10.59 9.43
N PHE A 82 12.86 -9.65 9.72
CA PHE A 82 13.54 -9.55 11.01
C PHE A 82 12.59 -9.31 12.18
N SER A 83 11.50 -8.58 11.93
CA SER A 83 10.45 -8.29 12.92
C SER A 83 9.45 -9.44 13.11
N GLY A 84 9.66 -10.59 12.51
CA GLY A 84 8.83 -11.78 12.69
C GLY A 84 7.53 -11.79 11.91
N ARG A 85 7.48 -11.11 10.76
CA ARG A 85 6.29 -11.17 9.89
C ARG A 85 6.03 -12.60 9.42
N SER A 86 4.78 -13.03 9.51
CA SER A 86 4.28 -14.29 8.95
C SER A 86 3.18 -14.07 7.90
N ALA A 87 2.50 -12.92 7.93
CA ALA A 87 1.45 -12.59 7.01
C ALA A 87 1.98 -12.37 5.58
N PRO A 88 1.27 -12.77 4.53
CA PRO A 88 1.65 -12.53 3.15
C PRO A 88 1.85 -11.04 2.83
N LEU A 89 2.66 -10.75 1.85
CA LEU A 89 2.85 -9.43 1.26
C LEU A 89 2.64 -9.53 -0.25
N GLU A 90 1.79 -8.67 -0.78
CA GLU A 90 1.58 -8.53 -2.21
C GLU A 90 2.34 -7.30 -2.72
N ILE A 91 2.98 -7.42 -3.88
CA ILE A 91 3.71 -6.33 -4.52
C ILE A 91 3.24 -6.24 -5.96
N TYR A 92 2.81 -5.06 -6.36
CA TYR A 92 2.32 -4.78 -7.70
C TYR A 92 3.15 -3.66 -8.33
N GLY A 93 3.36 -3.75 -9.64
CA GLY A 93 4.05 -2.70 -10.40
C GLY A 93 3.83 -2.87 -11.90
N PRO A 94 4.37 -1.97 -12.72
CA PRO A 94 4.29 -2.08 -14.16
C PRO A 94 5.09 -3.29 -14.67
N ARG A 95 4.98 -3.56 -15.96
CA ARG A 95 5.71 -4.65 -16.65
C ARG A 95 7.20 -4.65 -16.30
N GLY A 96 7.74 -5.81 -15.96
CA GLY A 96 9.11 -6.03 -15.46
C GLY A 96 9.18 -6.12 -13.93
N ALA A 97 8.08 -5.88 -13.20
CA ALA A 97 8.02 -5.95 -11.74
C ALA A 97 8.42 -7.32 -11.21
N ILE A 98 7.94 -8.40 -11.81
CA ILE A 98 8.18 -9.76 -11.33
C ILE A 98 9.67 -10.07 -11.28
N ASP A 99 10.38 -9.83 -12.36
CA ASP A 99 11.80 -10.16 -12.46
C ASP A 99 12.66 -9.23 -11.59
N LEU A 100 12.36 -7.94 -11.61
CA LEU A 100 13.10 -6.95 -10.84
C LEU A 100 12.95 -7.17 -9.33
N VAL A 101 11.73 -7.35 -8.85
CA VAL A 101 11.49 -7.58 -7.40
C VAL A 101 12.10 -8.91 -6.96
N LYS A 102 12.01 -9.98 -7.74
CA LYS A 102 12.68 -11.25 -7.45
C LYS A 102 14.20 -11.06 -7.34
N ALA A 103 14.82 -10.35 -8.28
CA ALA A 103 16.24 -10.05 -8.24
C ALA A 103 16.62 -9.26 -6.99
N MET A 104 15.84 -8.24 -6.63
CA MET A 104 16.06 -7.43 -5.43
C MET A 104 15.92 -8.23 -4.14
N LEU A 105 14.94 -9.12 -4.04
CA LEU A 105 14.72 -9.95 -2.85
C LEU A 105 15.74 -11.08 -2.73
N SER A 106 16.52 -11.36 -3.78
CA SER A 106 17.66 -12.31 -3.74
C SER A 106 19.00 -11.66 -3.36
N LEU A 107 19.03 -10.34 -3.14
CA LEU A 107 20.25 -9.65 -2.73
C LEU A 107 20.60 -9.97 -1.28
N GLY A 108 21.80 -10.50 -1.08
CA GLY A 108 22.33 -10.85 0.24
C GLY A 108 21.99 -12.28 0.67
N HIS A 109 22.36 -12.59 1.91
CA HIS A 109 22.22 -13.94 2.51
C HIS A 109 21.10 -13.93 3.55
N PHE A 110 19.85 -13.92 3.12
CA PHE A 110 18.69 -14.08 3.99
C PHE A 110 17.62 -14.93 3.32
N SER A 111 16.77 -15.54 4.13
CA SER A 111 15.59 -16.28 3.67
C SER A 111 14.35 -15.60 4.19
N LEU A 112 13.37 -15.40 3.32
CA LEU A 112 12.07 -14.86 3.72
C LEU A 112 11.27 -15.91 4.50
N ALA A 113 10.78 -15.53 5.68
CA ALA A 113 9.95 -16.36 6.54
C ALA A 113 8.44 -16.18 6.25
N PHE A 114 8.07 -15.33 5.31
CA PHE A 114 6.69 -15.06 4.92
C PHE A 114 6.53 -15.05 3.40
N PRO A 115 5.33 -15.36 2.89
CA PRO A 115 5.07 -15.35 1.46
C PRO A 115 5.12 -13.93 0.89
N VAL A 116 5.80 -13.77 -0.25
CA VAL A 116 5.76 -12.55 -1.07
C VAL A 116 5.30 -12.94 -2.46
N THR A 117 4.21 -12.34 -2.92
CA THR A 117 3.71 -12.48 -4.28
C THR A 117 3.94 -11.18 -5.05
N VAL A 118 4.29 -11.31 -6.32
CA VAL A 118 4.53 -10.15 -7.20
C VAL A 118 3.63 -10.27 -8.41
N GLY A 119 2.86 -9.22 -8.67
CA GLY A 119 2.01 -9.08 -9.85
C GLY A 119 2.44 -7.90 -10.72
N GLU A 120 2.25 -8.04 -12.01
CA GLU A 120 2.34 -6.92 -12.94
C GLU A 120 0.95 -6.37 -13.22
N MET A 121 0.87 -5.07 -13.44
CA MET A 121 -0.36 -4.37 -13.79
C MET A 121 -0.15 -3.59 -15.08
N ASP A 122 -1.14 -3.66 -15.95
CA ASP A 122 -1.28 -2.82 -17.12
C ASP A 122 -2.43 -1.79 -16.89
N ASP A 123 -2.67 -0.94 -17.88
CA ASP A 123 -3.76 0.05 -17.85
C ASP A 123 -5.12 -0.62 -17.60
N GLU A 124 -5.94 0.01 -16.77
CA GLU A 124 -7.28 -0.46 -16.34
C GLU A 124 -7.29 -1.75 -15.49
N ASP A 125 -6.13 -2.35 -15.16
CA ASP A 125 -6.10 -3.49 -14.24
C ASP A 125 -6.55 -3.09 -12.84
N VAL A 126 -7.34 -3.99 -12.20
CA VAL A 126 -7.94 -3.76 -10.88
C VAL A 126 -7.52 -4.82 -9.90
N VAL A 127 -7.01 -4.40 -8.76
CA VAL A 127 -6.74 -5.26 -7.59
C VAL A 127 -7.82 -5.04 -6.54
N ASP A 128 -8.50 -6.10 -6.17
CA ASP A 128 -9.53 -6.10 -5.11
C ASP A 128 -8.90 -6.46 -3.75
N LEU A 129 -8.87 -5.52 -2.83
CA LEU A 129 -8.31 -5.68 -1.48
C LEU A 129 -9.41 -5.73 -0.40
N GLY A 130 -10.59 -6.17 -0.76
CA GLY A 130 -11.72 -6.34 0.15
C GLY A 130 -12.45 -5.03 0.47
N GLN A 131 -11.82 -4.11 1.19
CA GLN A 131 -12.44 -2.83 1.58
C GLN A 131 -12.31 -1.74 0.49
N VAL A 132 -11.27 -1.84 -0.30
CA VAL A 132 -10.97 -0.92 -1.41
C VAL A 132 -10.60 -1.70 -2.66
N THR A 133 -10.74 -1.06 -3.81
CA THR A 133 -10.12 -1.50 -5.07
C THR A 133 -9.01 -0.52 -5.42
N VAL A 134 -7.97 -1.02 -6.07
CA VAL A 134 -6.89 -0.21 -6.65
C VAL A 134 -6.87 -0.46 -8.14
N THR A 135 -7.14 0.57 -8.93
CA THR A 135 -7.09 0.54 -10.38
C THR A 135 -5.81 1.19 -10.87
N ALA A 136 -5.09 0.51 -11.74
CA ALA A 136 -3.93 1.07 -12.42
C ALA A 136 -4.37 1.93 -13.62
N VAL A 137 -3.70 3.05 -13.82
CA VAL A 137 -3.89 3.93 -14.96
C VAL A 137 -2.52 4.21 -15.57
N ALA A 138 -2.35 3.92 -16.86
CA ALA A 138 -1.08 4.16 -17.54
C ALA A 138 -0.68 5.63 -17.49
N GLY A 139 0.57 5.89 -17.14
CA GLY A 139 1.16 7.22 -17.11
C GLY A 139 2.09 7.46 -18.28
N GLU A 140 2.16 8.69 -18.77
CA GLU A 140 3.14 9.10 -19.78
C GLU A 140 4.47 9.42 -19.08
N HIS A 141 5.49 8.59 -19.28
CA HIS A 141 6.80 8.72 -18.64
C HIS A 141 7.89 8.07 -19.50
N SER A 142 9.17 8.29 -19.15
CA SER A 142 10.33 7.72 -19.88
C SER A 142 10.50 6.21 -19.72
N VAL A 143 9.82 5.61 -18.74
CA VAL A 143 9.75 4.17 -18.48
C VAL A 143 8.30 3.76 -18.27
N PRO A 144 7.93 2.46 -18.36
CA PRO A 144 6.58 2.01 -18.01
C PRO A 144 6.16 2.55 -16.64
N SER A 145 5.05 3.27 -16.59
CA SER A 145 4.60 3.99 -15.40
C SER A 145 3.10 3.87 -15.21
N LEU A 146 2.68 3.73 -13.95
CA LEU A 146 1.29 3.64 -13.52
C LEU A 146 0.97 4.73 -12.50
N SER A 147 -0.21 5.28 -12.62
CA SER A 147 -0.91 5.98 -11.54
C SER A 147 -1.93 5.02 -10.91
N PHE A 148 -2.35 5.27 -9.67
CA PHE A 148 -3.30 4.40 -8.99
C PHE A 148 -4.52 5.19 -8.53
N VAL A 149 -5.69 4.68 -8.88
CA VAL A 149 -6.97 5.17 -8.36
C VAL A 149 -7.44 4.20 -7.28
N ILE A 150 -7.72 4.72 -6.09
CA ILE A 150 -8.19 3.94 -4.96
C ILE A 150 -9.65 4.30 -4.69
N GLU A 151 -10.52 3.29 -4.71
CA GLU A 151 -11.94 3.47 -4.46
C GLU A 151 -12.38 2.64 -3.27
N GLU A 152 -13.02 3.28 -2.30
CA GLU A 152 -13.62 2.60 -1.17
C GLU A 152 -14.93 1.93 -1.61
N LYS A 153 -15.08 0.64 -1.32
CA LYS A 153 -16.31 -0.07 -1.65
C LYS A 153 -17.46 0.40 -0.79
N ALA A 154 -18.63 0.51 -1.42
CA ALA A 154 -19.86 0.87 -0.73
C ALA A 154 -20.14 -0.10 0.42
N ARG A 155 -20.39 0.43 1.60
CA ARG A 155 -20.72 -0.32 2.80
C ARG A 155 -22.07 0.14 3.35
N ARG A 156 -22.76 -0.76 4.03
CA ARG A 156 -23.90 -0.36 4.85
C ARG A 156 -23.39 0.60 5.92
N GLY A 157 -24.02 1.77 6.02
CA GLY A 157 -23.77 2.72 7.08
C GLY A 157 -23.99 2.10 8.47
N ARG A 158 -23.40 2.71 9.49
CA ARG A 158 -23.70 2.32 10.88
C ARG A 158 -25.17 2.62 11.15
N PHE A 159 -25.91 1.59 11.50
CA PHE A 159 -27.31 1.77 11.89
C PHE A 159 -27.39 2.47 13.27
N HIS A 160 -28.18 3.53 13.34
CA HIS A 160 -28.45 4.30 14.56
C HIS A 160 -29.92 4.09 14.97
N PRO A 161 -30.20 3.11 15.88
CA PRO A 161 -31.58 2.77 16.25
C PRO A 161 -32.38 3.95 16.81
N GLU A 162 -31.72 4.81 17.58
CA GLU A 162 -32.36 5.99 18.16
C GLU A 162 -32.80 6.98 17.09
N ARG A 163 -31.92 7.25 16.11
CA ARG A 163 -32.23 8.12 15.01
C ARG A 163 -33.33 7.58 14.12
N ALA A 164 -33.34 6.26 13.91
CA ALA A 164 -34.43 5.61 13.17
C ALA A 164 -35.79 5.78 13.86
N ARG A 165 -35.85 5.64 15.21
CA ARG A 165 -37.06 5.88 15.99
C ARG A 165 -37.50 7.33 15.91
N GLU A 166 -36.59 8.31 16.03
CA GLU A 166 -36.90 9.72 15.87
C GLU A 166 -37.49 10.06 14.49
N LEU A 167 -37.04 9.36 13.46
CA LEU A 167 -37.55 9.48 12.09
C LEU A 167 -38.83 8.67 11.84
N GLY A 168 -39.40 8.03 12.87
CA GLY A 168 -40.61 7.24 12.75
C GLY A 168 -40.47 5.90 12.00
N VAL A 169 -39.24 5.39 11.87
CA VAL A 169 -39.00 4.10 11.23
C VAL A 169 -39.40 2.99 12.23
N PRO A 170 -40.40 2.15 11.93
CA PRO A 170 -40.85 1.11 12.85
C PRO A 170 -39.79 -0.01 12.95
N PRO A 171 -39.67 -0.65 14.13
CA PRO A 171 -38.85 -1.86 14.28
C PRO A 171 -39.32 -2.96 13.32
N GLY A 172 -38.39 -3.59 12.61
CA GLY A 172 -38.73 -4.61 11.64
C GLY A 172 -37.49 -5.26 11.01
N PRO A 173 -37.65 -6.13 9.99
CA PRO A 173 -36.54 -6.82 9.34
C PRO A 173 -35.49 -5.88 8.71
N MET A 174 -35.80 -4.60 8.59
CA MET A 174 -34.87 -3.56 8.11
C MET A 174 -34.19 -2.80 9.27
N PHE A 175 -34.41 -3.21 10.50
CA PHE A 175 -33.76 -2.64 11.70
C PHE A 175 -32.49 -3.37 12.01
#